data_3e5ee5f3c356cc1ab80098f9b98475a8
#
_entry.id   3e5ee5f3c356cc1ab80098f9b98475a8
#
_cell.length_a   1.000
_cell.length_b   1.000
_cell.length_c   1.000
_cell.angle_alpha   90.00
_cell.angle_beta   90.00
_cell.angle_gamma   90.00
#
_symmetry.space_group_name_H-M   'P 1'
#
loop_
_entity.id
_entity.type
_entity.pdbx_description
1 polymer ?
#
loop_
_entity_poly.entity_id
_entity_poly.type
_entity_poly.pdbx_seq_one_letter_code
_entity_poly.pdbx_strand_id
1 'polypeptide(L)'
;MKVRRKKRVHHDWAKEITKGNVIAFYKSTDWDIAREKALERDKYACQFFLGNYDDGVHKPYKIMLKKADIVHHKIPLKERPDLALDLDNLVSLSFEAHEIIENRLKYRFKR
;
A
#
# COMPACT_ATOMS: atom_id res chain seq x y z
N MET A 1 27.82 0.84 26.62
CA MET A 1 27.42 1.37 26.15
C MET A 1 26.65 1.24 25.68
N LYS A 2 26.19 1.40 25.50
CA LYS A 2 25.42 1.30 24.96
C LYS A 2 25.28 1.83 24.01
N VAL A 3 25.07 1.32 23.52
CA VAL A 3 24.92 1.77 22.47
C VAL A 3 23.92 2.33 22.36
N ARG A 4 23.71 3.02 22.11
CA ARG A 4 22.78 3.51 21.96
C ARG A 4 22.32 3.42 20.84
N ARG A 5 21.45 2.90 20.69
CA ARG A 5 20.88 2.85 19.66
C ARG A 5 20.59 4.10 19.34
N LYS A 6 20.88 4.51 18.47
CA LYS A 6 20.60 5.62 18.04
C LYS A 6 19.27 5.73 17.94
N LYS A 7 18.65 6.61 18.38
CA LYS A 7 17.37 6.78 18.21
C LYS A 7 17.13 6.97 16.84
N ARG A 8 16.29 6.23 16.25
CA ARG A 8 15.94 6.42 14.96
C ARG A 8 15.34 7.75 14.86
N VAL A 9 15.76 8.55 14.00
CA VAL A 9 15.14 9.81 13.75
C VAL A 9 13.86 9.53 13.03
N HIS A 10 12.75 9.95 13.59
CA HIS A 10 11.50 9.74 12.93
C HIS A 10 11.28 10.82 11.91
N HIS A 11 11.11 10.44 10.69
CA HIS A 11 10.70 11.38 9.68
C HIS A 11 9.23 11.67 9.88
N ASP A 12 8.87 12.89 9.71
CA ASP A 12 7.47 13.25 9.71
C ASP A 12 6.98 13.07 8.28
N TRP A 13 6.69 11.84 7.92
CA TRP A 13 6.29 11.54 6.55
C TRP A 13 4.98 12.20 6.16
N ALA A 14 4.09 12.41 7.13
CA ALA A 14 2.85 13.11 6.82
C ALA A 14 3.17 14.51 6.29
N LYS A 15 4.12 15.17 6.92
CA LYS A 15 4.51 16.49 6.50
C LYS A 15 5.21 16.46 5.15
N GLU A 16 6.12 15.50 4.96
CA GLU A 16 6.85 15.39 3.71
C GLU A 16 5.92 15.08 2.55
N ILE A 17 4.98 14.19 2.75
CA ILE A 17 4.02 13.82 1.72
C ILE A 17 3.15 15.01 1.36
N THR A 18 2.72 15.76 2.38
CA THR A 18 1.90 16.94 2.17
C THR A 18 2.65 17.98 1.34
N LYS A 19 3.96 18.05 1.50
CA LYS A 19 4.77 18.96 0.72
C LYS A 19 5.05 18.46 -0.69
N GLY A 20 4.63 17.25 -1.01
CA GLY A 20 4.85 16.69 -2.33
C GLY A 20 6.02 15.74 -2.46
N ASN A 21 6.69 15.41 -1.37
CA ASN A 21 7.87 14.55 -1.43
C ASN A 21 7.50 13.06 -1.41
N VAL A 22 6.62 12.68 -2.31
CA VAL A 22 6.10 11.32 -2.39
C VAL A 22 7.15 10.33 -2.83
N ILE A 23 7.98 10.72 -3.78
CA ILE A 23 9.03 9.83 -4.28
C ILE A 23 10.01 9.50 -3.16
N ALA A 24 10.37 10.49 -2.35
CA ALA A 24 11.28 10.26 -1.24
C ALA A 24 10.67 9.26 -0.25
N PHE A 25 9.37 9.35 -0.03
CA PHE A 25 8.69 8.41 0.86
C PHE A 25 8.81 6.99 0.30
N TYR A 26 8.50 6.81 -0.97
CA TYR A 26 8.52 5.46 -1.55
C TYR A 26 9.93 4.88 -1.67
N LYS A 27 10.95 5.72 -1.60
CA LYS A 27 12.32 5.23 -1.62
C LYS A 27 12.90 5.03 -0.24
N SER A 28 12.12 5.31 0.80
CA SER A 28 12.64 5.26 2.16
C SER A 28 12.71 3.85 2.72
N THR A 29 13.58 3.68 3.69
CA THR A 29 13.68 2.44 4.43
C THR A 29 12.40 2.20 5.21
N ASP A 30 11.79 3.28 5.71
CA ASP A 30 10.53 3.15 6.45
C ASP A 30 9.46 2.50 5.60
N TRP A 31 9.36 2.91 4.34
CA TRP A 31 8.39 2.32 3.44
C TRP A 31 8.74 0.86 3.13
N ASP A 32 10.02 0.57 2.90
CA ASP A 32 10.44 -0.80 2.62
C ASP A 32 10.05 -1.74 3.74
N ILE A 33 10.25 -1.30 4.98
CA ILE A 33 9.90 -2.12 6.15
C ILE A 33 8.39 -2.33 6.23
N ALA A 34 7.62 -1.27 6.08
CA ALA A 34 6.17 -1.37 6.16
C ALA A 34 5.62 -2.25 5.04
N ARG A 35 6.15 -2.08 3.85
CA ARG A 35 5.74 -2.85 2.69
C ARG A 35 6.00 -4.33 2.91
N GLU A 36 7.19 -4.66 3.38
CA GLU A 36 7.51 -6.06 3.61
C GLU A 36 6.63 -6.68 4.70
N LYS A 37 6.35 -5.92 5.74
CA LYS A 37 5.47 -6.41 6.79
C LYS A 37 4.06 -6.67 6.28
N ALA A 38 3.56 -5.82 5.40
CA ALA A 38 2.24 -6.01 4.83
C ALA A 38 2.22 -7.27 3.97
N LEU A 39 3.25 -7.44 3.14
CA LEU A 39 3.33 -8.63 2.28
C LEU A 39 3.40 -9.91 3.11
N GLU A 40 4.21 -9.91 4.16
CA GLU A 40 4.32 -11.08 5.02
C GLU A 40 3.00 -11.38 5.71
N ARG A 41 2.34 -10.36 6.24
CA ARG A 41 1.05 -10.55 6.90
C ARG A 41 0.06 -11.18 5.94
N ASP A 42 0.08 -10.75 4.68
CA ASP A 42 -0.86 -11.22 3.66
C ASP A 42 -0.34 -12.44 2.91
N LYS A 43 0.78 -12.99 3.37
CA LYS A 43 1.37 -14.20 2.81
C LYS A 43 1.67 -14.09 1.33
N TYR A 44 2.00 -12.87 0.91
CA TYR A 44 2.35 -12.57 -0.47
C TYR A 44 1.23 -12.94 -1.45
N ALA A 45 -0.01 -12.95 -0.96
CA ALA A 45 -1.17 -13.26 -1.79
C ALA A 45 -2.05 -12.03 -1.96
N CYS A 46 -2.63 -11.90 -3.14
CA CYS A 46 -3.51 -10.78 -3.44
C CYS A 46 -4.78 -10.88 -2.62
N GLN A 47 -5.00 -9.95 -1.75
CA GLN A 47 -6.14 -9.98 -0.85
C GLN A 47 -7.48 -9.73 -1.56
N PHE A 48 -7.43 -8.97 -2.64
CA PHE A 48 -8.63 -8.70 -3.43
C PHE A 48 -9.17 -9.98 -4.08
N PHE A 49 -8.31 -10.73 -4.76
CA PHE A 49 -8.76 -11.95 -5.42
C PHE A 49 -9.07 -13.08 -4.44
N LEU A 50 -8.54 -13.00 -3.22
CA LEU A 50 -8.92 -13.97 -2.21
C LEU A 50 -10.25 -13.63 -1.54
N GLY A 51 -10.77 -12.43 -1.82
CA GLY A 51 -12.01 -12.00 -1.21
C GLY A 51 -11.86 -11.41 0.17
N ASN A 52 -10.64 -11.12 0.57
CA ASN A 52 -10.37 -10.57 1.91
C ASN A 52 -10.33 -9.06 1.97
N TYR A 53 -10.25 -8.41 0.82
CA TYR A 53 -10.25 -6.96 0.79
C TYR A 53 -11.36 -6.46 -0.10
N ASP A 54 -12.20 -5.61 0.45
CA ASP A 54 -13.34 -5.05 -0.25
C ASP A 54 -13.20 -3.54 -0.22
N ASP A 55 -13.10 -2.90 -1.36
CA ASP A 55 -12.98 -1.45 -1.42
C ASP A 55 -14.35 -0.78 -1.46
N GLY A 56 -15.42 -1.57 -1.36
CA GLY A 56 -16.76 -1.03 -1.37
C GLY A 56 -17.35 -0.81 -2.76
N VAL A 57 -16.55 -0.98 -3.78
CA VAL A 57 -16.96 -0.71 -5.16
C VAL A 57 -16.72 -1.87 -6.10
N HIS A 58 -15.51 -2.41 -6.07
CA HIS A 58 -15.10 -3.43 -7.02
C HIS A 58 -15.10 -4.81 -6.41
N LYS A 59 -15.33 -5.81 -7.24
CA LYS A 59 -15.33 -7.20 -6.81
C LYS A 59 -14.46 -7.99 -7.74
N PRO A 60 -13.81 -9.04 -7.26
CA PRO A 60 -13.03 -9.87 -8.15
C PRO A 60 -13.99 -10.66 -9.03
N TYR A 61 -13.61 -10.85 -10.29
CA TYR A 61 -14.45 -11.62 -11.20
C TYR A 61 -14.41 -13.10 -10.84
N LYS A 62 -13.49 -13.48 -9.99
CA LYS A 62 -13.36 -14.85 -9.57
C LYS A 62 -12.47 -14.90 -8.34
N ILE A 63 -12.85 -15.69 -7.36
CA ILE A 63 -11.99 -15.87 -6.18
C ILE A 63 -10.87 -16.81 -6.57
N MET A 64 -9.64 -16.39 -6.37
CA MET A 64 -8.50 -17.20 -6.74
C MET A 64 -7.24 -16.74 -6.03
N LEU A 65 -6.26 -17.62 -5.96
CA LEU A 65 -4.98 -17.30 -5.37
C LEU A 65 -4.11 -16.64 -6.44
N LYS A 66 -3.70 -15.43 -6.19
CA LYS A 66 -2.78 -14.72 -7.06
C LYS A 66 -1.68 -14.11 -6.23
N LYS A 67 -0.48 -14.06 -6.78
CA LYS A 67 0.64 -13.47 -6.08
C LYS A 67 0.44 -11.97 -5.95
N ALA A 68 0.82 -11.43 -4.82
CA ALA A 68 0.78 -9.99 -4.62
C ALA A 68 2.10 -9.37 -5.04
N ASP A 69 2.03 -8.30 -5.79
CA ASP A 69 3.20 -7.57 -6.27
C ASP A 69 3.25 -6.17 -5.70
N ILE A 70 2.13 -5.68 -5.22
CA ILE A 70 1.96 -4.28 -4.87
C ILE A 70 1.37 -4.17 -3.49
N VAL A 71 1.79 -3.19 -2.73
CA VAL A 71 1.14 -2.87 -1.47
C VAL A 71 0.43 -1.54 -1.66
N HIS A 72 -0.87 -1.57 -1.48
CA HIS A 72 -1.77 -0.47 -1.79
C HIS A 72 -2.22 0.22 -0.51
N HIS A 73 -2.32 1.53 -0.53
CA HIS A 73 -2.88 2.29 0.58
C HIS A 73 -4.40 2.30 0.42
N LYS A 74 -5.11 1.76 1.39
CA LYS A 74 -6.58 1.70 1.31
C LYS A 74 -7.17 3.09 1.21
N ILE A 75 -6.72 3.99 2.08
CA ILE A 75 -7.05 5.40 1.96
C ILE A 75 -5.86 6.03 1.29
N PRO A 76 -6.07 6.73 0.18
CA PRO A 76 -4.95 7.27 -0.60
C PRO A 76 -3.98 8.10 0.22
N LEU A 77 -2.73 7.97 -0.13
CA LEU A 77 -1.64 8.64 0.54
C LEU A 77 -1.88 10.13 0.72
N LYS A 78 -2.40 10.76 -0.30
CA LYS A 78 -2.63 12.19 -0.24
C LYS A 78 -3.78 12.59 0.67
N GLU A 79 -4.72 11.70 0.87
CA GLU A 79 -5.86 11.99 1.73
C GLU A 79 -5.53 11.84 3.19
N ARG A 80 -4.76 10.82 3.50
CA ARG A 80 -4.36 10.56 4.88
C ARG A 80 -2.88 10.22 4.93
N PRO A 81 -2.04 11.24 4.76
CA PRO A 81 -0.59 10.98 4.81
C PRO A 81 -0.12 10.47 6.16
N ASP A 82 -0.89 10.72 7.21
CA ASP A 82 -0.56 10.20 8.54
C ASP A 82 -0.69 8.68 8.62
N LEU A 83 -1.39 8.06 7.67
CA LEU A 83 -1.55 6.62 7.64
C LEU A 83 -0.62 5.95 6.65
N ALA A 84 0.39 6.67 6.18
CA ALA A 84 1.30 6.16 5.15
C ALA A 84 2.00 4.87 5.55
N LEU A 85 2.30 4.70 6.81
CA LEU A 85 3.01 3.52 7.32
C LEU A 85 2.16 2.64 8.23
N ASP A 86 0.86 2.94 8.31
CA ASP A 86 -0.03 2.19 9.16
C ASP A 86 -0.42 0.90 8.47
N LEU A 87 -0.04 -0.23 9.02
CA LEU A 87 -0.32 -1.52 8.41
C LEU A 87 -1.80 -1.77 8.18
N ASP A 88 -2.65 -1.22 9.01
CA ASP A 88 -4.09 -1.37 8.83
C ASP A 88 -4.59 -0.64 7.59
N ASN A 89 -3.81 0.29 7.09
CA ASN A 89 -4.15 1.02 5.87
C ASN A 89 -3.47 0.43 4.63
N LEU A 90 -2.75 -0.68 4.80
CA LEU A 90 -2.03 -1.31 3.70
C LEU A 90 -2.63 -2.66 3.36
N VAL A 91 -2.66 -2.97 2.09
CA VAL A 91 -3.17 -4.26 1.63
C VAL A 91 -2.33 -4.71 0.44
N SER A 92 -2.04 -6.01 0.40
CA SER A 92 -1.22 -6.58 -0.67
C SER A 92 -2.12 -6.98 -1.83
N LEU A 93 -1.76 -6.56 -3.02
CA LEU A 93 -2.55 -6.79 -4.22
C LEU A 93 -1.69 -7.25 -5.38
N SER A 94 -2.31 -7.98 -6.31
CA SER A 94 -1.66 -8.25 -7.57
C SER A 94 -1.74 -6.99 -8.42
N PHE A 95 -0.93 -6.91 -9.45
CA PHE A 95 -0.97 -5.77 -10.36
C PHE A 95 -2.38 -5.64 -10.95
N GLU A 96 -2.96 -6.75 -11.37
CA GLU A 96 -4.29 -6.73 -11.97
C GLU A 96 -5.34 -6.16 -10.99
N ALA A 97 -5.30 -6.61 -9.74
CA ALA A 97 -6.24 -6.11 -8.75
C ALA A 97 -6.08 -4.61 -8.55
N HIS A 98 -4.83 -4.16 -8.52
CA HIS A 98 -4.56 -2.75 -8.33
C HIS A 98 -5.12 -1.92 -9.49
N GLU A 99 -5.01 -2.44 -10.73
CA GLU A 99 -5.56 -1.75 -11.88
C GLU A 99 -7.09 -1.69 -11.81
N ILE A 100 -7.71 -2.74 -11.35
CA ILE A 100 -9.16 -2.77 -11.21
C ILE A 100 -9.62 -1.75 -10.18
N ILE A 101 -8.97 -1.76 -9.03
CA ILE A 101 -9.35 -0.88 -7.93
C ILE A 101 -9.13 0.57 -8.28
N GLU A 102 -8.05 0.85 -9.01
CA GLU A 102 -7.76 2.22 -9.40
C GLU A 102 -8.56 2.65 -10.63
N ASN A 103 -9.37 1.74 -11.17
CA ASN A 103 -10.18 2.05 -12.34
C ASN A 103 -9.42 2.42 -13.59
N ARG A 104 -8.17 2.01 -13.68
CA ARG A 104 -7.38 2.41 -14.83
C ARG A 104 -7.87 1.83 -16.13
N LEU A 105 -8.29 0.57 -16.09
CA LEU A 105 -8.82 -0.04 -17.28
C LEU A 105 -10.11 0.61 -17.70
N LYS A 106 -10.91 0.98 -16.73
CA LYS A 106 -12.15 1.63 -17.00
C LYS A 106 -11.92 2.96 -17.71
N TYR A 107 -10.95 3.70 -17.26
CA TYR A 107 -10.63 4.93 -17.88
C TYR A 107 -10.18 4.76 -19.31
N ARG A 108 -9.43 3.72 -19.59
CA ARG A 108 -8.98 3.52 -20.92
C ARG A 108 -10.07 3.33 -21.89
N PHE A 109 -11.16 2.74 -21.48
CA PHE A 109 -12.25 2.45 -22.38
C PHE A 109 -13.39 3.46 -22.31
N LYS A 110 -13.24 4.47 -21.48
CA LYS A 110 -14.27 5.38 -21.37
C LYS A 110 -14.11 6.35 -22.44
N ARG A 111 -15.06 6.70 -23.05
CA ARG A 111 -14.81 7.55 -24.08
C ARG A 111 -15.72 8.40 -24.23
#